data_fab2b043c7d15ca2170874ffa02b5d9a
#
_entry.id   fab2b043c7d15ca2170874ffa02b5d9a
#
_cell.length_a   1.000
_cell.length_b   1.000
_cell.length_c   1.000
_cell.angle_alpha   90.00
_cell.angle_beta   90.00
_cell.angle_gamma   90.00
#
_symmetry.space_group_name_H-M   'P 1'
#
loop_
_entity.id
_entity.type
_entity.pdbx_description
1 polymer ?
#
loop_
_entity_poly.entity_id
_entity_poly.type
_entity_poly.pdbx_seq_one_letter_code
_entity_poly.pdbx_strand_id
1 'polypeptide(L)'
;VFGGIIANISTCLKLAGIALVIALGLTMGGGSTANFSPLGPSEAAEYKTSLGLFGAMFAAFLGAFWAYDGWNNITSLGAEVRNAKRNIPLALTISTASVMLVYCAINIAYIYVLPVDKMAALTQQQNSIVAVEAMRSIMGNGGATFIAVLILLSTFGATNCQLMPHSRVYFAMARDGLFFRSASACHPTYRTPSNSLIIQAAWASLLVISGTFDQLTDMVIFASFIFYGATALGVFVLRR
;
A
#
# COMPACT_ATOMS: atom_id res chain seq x y z
N VAL A 1 22.25 2.61 -7.67
CA VAL A 1 22.66 1.40 -6.94
C VAL A 1 22.17 1.44 -5.49
N PHE A 2 22.47 2.47 -4.71
CA PHE A 2 22.08 2.55 -3.28
C PHE A 2 20.58 2.47 -3.03
N GLY A 3 19.75 3.19 -3.81
CA GLY A 3 18.28 3.16 -3.65
C GLY A 3 17.68 1.76 -3.83
N GLY A 4 18.21 0.97 -4.77
CA GLY A 4 17.77 -0.41 -4.97
C GLY A 4 18.18 -1.34 -3.82
N ILE A 5 19.36 -1.16 -3.24
CA ILE A 5 19.81 -1.94 -2.07
C ILE A 5 18.91 -1.64 -0.86
N ILE A 6 18.64 -0.35 -0.59
CA ILE A 6 17.74 0.07 0.50
C ILE A 6 16.33 -0.51 0.30
N ALA A 7 15.81 -0.45 -0.94
CA ALA A 7 14.51 -1.02 -1.27
C ALA A 7 14.47 -2.53 -1.01
N ASN A 8 15.49 -3.28 -1.42
CA ASN A 8 15.56 -4.73 -1.18
C ASN A 8 15.65 -5.08 0.30
N ILE A 9 16.52 -4.40 1.06
CA ILE A 9 16.65 -4.60 2.50
C ILE A 9 15.32 -4.31 3.20
N SER A 10 14.69 -3.17 2.89
CA SER A 10 13.39 -2.78 3.47
C SER A 10 12.30 -3.80 3.14
N THR A 11 12.28 -4.33 1.91
CA THR A 11 11.32 -5.35 1.49
C THR A 11 11.53 -6.66 2.24
N CYS A 12 12.77 -7.13 2.36
CA CYS A 12 13.09 -8.34 3.13
C CYS A 12 12.71 -8.19 4.61
N LEU A 13 13.02 -7.06 5.24
CA LEU A 13 12.64 -6.78 6.63
C LEU A 13 11.12 -6.76 6.81
N LYS A 14 10.40 -6.13 5.88
CA LYS A 14 8.94 -6.09 5.87
C LYS A 14 8.33 -7.48 5.78
N LEU A 15 8.77 -8.30 4.83
CA LEU A 15 8.27 -9.67 4.65
C LEU A 15 8.61 -10.55 5.85
N ALA A 16 9.82 -10.44 6.40
CA ALA A 16 10.19 -11.16 7.62
C ALA A 16 9.33 -10.73 8.82
N GLY A 17 9.06 -9.42 8.97
CA GLY A 17 8.19 -8.90 10.01
C GLY A 17 6.75 -9.42 9.90
N ILE A 18 6.19 -9.41 8.69
CA ILE A 18 4.84 -9.95 8.44
C ILE A 18 4.81 -11.46 8.71
N ALA A 19 5.79 -12.21 8.23
CA ALA A 19 5.88 -13.66 8.49
C ALA A 19 5.97 -13.96 9.99
N LEU A 20 6.71 -13.15 10.75
CA LEU A 20 6.80 -13.28 12.20
C LEU A 20 5.46 -12.99 12.88
N VAL A 21 4.73 -11.95 12.45
CA VAL A 21 3.40 -11.64 12.98
C VAL A 21 2.42 -12.80 12.71
N ILE A 22 2.43 -13.37 11.50
CA ILE A 22 1.61 -14.53 11.15
C ILE A 22 1.97 -15.72 12.05
N ALA A 23 3.27 -16.03 12.18
CA ALA A 23 3.73 -17.14 13.00
C ALA A 23 3.33 -16.96 14.47
N LEU A 24 3.57 -15.80 15.06
CA LEU A 24 3.19 -15.49 16.44
C LEU A 24 1.66 -15.55 16.64
N GLY A 25 0.89 -14.99 15.72
CA GLY A 25 -0.57 -15.01 15.75
C GLY A 25 -1.14 -16.43 15.77
N LEU A 26 -0.61 -17.29 14.92
CA LEU A 26 -1.10 -18.67 14.80
C LEU A 26 -0.58 -19.61 15.90
N THR A 27 0.61 -19.34 16.47
CA THR A 27 1.24 -20.27 17.44
C THR A 27 1.10 -19.85 18.90
N MET A 28 1.17 -18.55 19.19
CA MET A 28 1.22 -18.02 20.56
C MET A 28 -0.04 -17.24 20.95
N GLY A 29 -0.92 -16.92 20.01
CA GLY A 29 -1.97 -15.96 20.19
C GLY A 29 -3.15 -16.36 21.05
N GLY A 30 -3.21 -17.60 21.54
CA GLY A 30 -4.37 -18.09 22.30
C GLY A 30 -5.70 -17.95 21.51
N GLY A 31 -5.60 -17.86 20.18
CA GLY A 31 -6.71 -17.64 19.28
C GLY A 31 -7.69 -18.82 19.23
N SER A 32 -8.84 -18.59 18.64
CA SER A 32 -9.89 -19.58 18.54
C SER A 32 -10.39 -19.72 17.11
N THR A 33 -10.59 -20.98 16.68
CA THR A 33 -11.27 -21.26 15.42
C THR A 33 -12.73 -20.82 15.43
N ALA A 34 -13.33 -20.62 16.61
CA ALA A 34 -14.68 -20.08 16.76
C ALA A 34 -14.79 -18.63 16.20
N ASN A 35 -13.69 -17.89 16.14
CA ASN A 35 -13.65 -16.53 15.57
C ASN A 35 -13.92 -16.50 14.06
N PHE A 36 -13.88 -17.66 13.38
CA PHE A 36 -14.23 -17.77 11.96
C PHE A 36 -15.74 -17.94 11.72
N SER A 37 -16.56 -17.99 12.78
CA SER A 37 -18.01 -18.11 12.66
C SER A 37 -18.72 -17.23 13.70
N PRO A 38 -19.57 -16.29 13.28
CA PRO A 38 -19.85 -15.87 11.91
C PRO A 38 -18.75 -14.96 11.33
N LEU A 39 -18.43 -15.11 10.05
CA LEU A 39 -17.49 -14.22 9.33
C LEU A 39 -18.10 -12.87 8.92
N GLY A 40 -19.33 -12.62 9.35
CA GLY A 40 -20.03 -11.38 9.05
C GLY A 40 -20.38 -10.59 10.30
N PRO A 41 -20.78 -9.32 10.14
CA PRO A 41 -21.28 -8.53 11.24
C PRO A 41 -22.50 -9.24 11.86
N SER A 42 -22.59 -9.17 13.20
CA SER A 42 -23.78 -9.65 13.93
C SER A 42 -25.05 -9.02 13.32
N GLU A 43 -26.22 -9.66 13.44
CA GLU A 43 -27.50 -9.21 12.87
C GLU A 43 -27.87 -7.75 13.17
N ALA A 44 -27.21 -7.11 14.13
CA ALA A 44 -27.37 -5.72 14.52
C ALA A 44 -26.53 -4.70 13.70
N ALA A 45 -25.73 -5.12 12.71
CA ALA A 45 -24.98 -4.20 11.89
C ALA A 45 -25.92 -3.52 10.89
N GLU A 46 -26.38 -2.36 11.27
CA GLU A 46 -27.13 -1.46 10.39
C GLU A 46 -26.17 -0.92 9.30
N TYR A 47 -26.35 -1.38 8.06
CA TYR A 47 -25.58 -0.89 6.93
C TYR A 47 -25.91 0.59 6.70
N LYS A 48 -25.03 1.49 7.11
CA LYS A 48 -25.18 2.95 7.00
C LYS A 48 -25.17 3.49 5.56
N THR A 49 -25.35 2.63 4.56
CA THR A 49 -25.37 3.04 3.16
C THR A 49 -26.75 2.85 2.56
N SER A 50 -27.18 3.80 1.70
CA SER A 50 -28.45 3.73 0.99
C SER A 50 -28.60 2.49 0.09
N LEU A 51 -27.48 1.83 -0.24
CA LEU A 51 -27.39 0.63 -1.07
C LEU A 51 -27.29 -0.66 -0.23
N GLY A 52 -27.46 -0.60 1.11
CA GLY A 52 -27.39 -1.75 2.00
C GLY A 52 -26.09 -2.55 1.86
N LEU A 53 -26.19 -3.87 1.76
CA LEU A 53 -25.02 -4.77 1.66
C LEU A 53 -24.12 -4.43 0.47
N PHE A 54 -24.67 -4.11 -0.69
CA PHE A 54 -23.85 -3.71 -1.86
C PHE A 54 -23.02 -2.47 -1.59
N GLY A 55 -23.62 -1.44 -0.98
CA GLY A 55 -22.88 -0.24 -0.60
C GLY A 55 -21.75 -0.54 0.41
N ALA A 56 -22.01 -1.39 1.37
CA ALA A 56 -20.99 -1.82 2.34
C ALA A 56 -19.85 -2.60 1.67
N MET A 57 -20.17 -3.49 0.72
CA MET A 57 -19.14 -4.20 -0.06
C MET A 57 -18.28 -3.24 -0.90
N PHE A 58 -18.89 -2.28 -1.60
CA PHE A 58 -18.14 -1.28 -2.37
C PHE A 58 -17.26 -0.42 -1.47
N ALA A 59 -17.74 -0.03 -0.29
CA ALA A 59 -16.93 0.70 0.67
C ALA A 59 -15.71 -0.13 1.15
N ALA A 60 -15.90 -1.43 1.39
CA ALA A 60 -14.81 -2.33 1.75
C ALA A 60 -13.78 -2.49 0.61
N PHE A 61 -14.21 -2.48 -0.66
CA PHE A 61 -13.30 -2.52 -1.80
C PHE A 61 -12.36 -1.32 -1.88
N LEU A 62 -12.73 -0.14 -1.39
CA LEU A 62 -11.83 1.01 -1.36
C LEU A 62 -10.56 0.71 -0.57
N GLY A 63 -10.70 0.08 0.61
CA GLY A 63 -9.56 -0.37 1.40
C GLY A 63 -8.71 -1.43 0.69
N ALA A 64 -9.36 -2.38 0.00
CA ALA A 64 -8.66 -3.39 -0.79
C ALA A 64 -7.92 -2.76 -1.98
N PHE A 65 -8.51 -1.83 -2.69
CA PHE A 65 -7.86 -1.10 -3.78
C PHE A 65 -6.62 -0.33 -3.30
N TRP A 66 -6.71 0.30 -2.14
CA TRP A 66 -5.56 0.93 -1.51
C TRP A 66 -4.45 -0.09 -1.16
N ALA A 67 -4.83 -1.21 -0.57
CA ALA A 67 -3.87 -2.24 -0.15
C ALA A 67 -3.11 -2.88 -1.31
N TYR A 68 -3.73 -2.95 -2.50
CA TYR A 68 -3.13 -3.50 -3.72
C TYR A 68 -2.56 -2.43 -4.66
N ASP A 69 -2.63 -1.15 -4.31
CA ASP A 69 -2.09 -0.09 -5.17
C ASP A 69 -0.56 -0.15 -5.29
N GLY A 70 -0.03 0.37 -6.39
CA GLY A 70 1.40 0.40 -6.68
C GLY A 70 1.92 -0.76 -7.52
N TRP A 71 1.09 -1.73 -7.90
CA TRP A 71 1.48 -2.85 -8.76
C TRP A 71 2.04 -2.38 -10.12
N ASN A 72 1.58 -1.25 -10.63
CA ASN A 72 1.93 -0.68 -11.92
C ASN A 72 3.23 0.15 -11.90
N ASN A 73 3.83 0.43 -10.74
CA ASN A 73 5.01 1.27 -10.63
C ASN A 73 6.21 0.73 -11.43
N ILE A 74 6.32 -0.58 -11.61
CA ILE A 74 7.38 -1.18 -12.43
C ILE A 74 7.30 -0.75 -13.90
N THR A 75 6.13 -0.37 -14.40
CA THR A 75 5.97 0.08 -15.79
C THR A 75 6.70 1.39 -16.05
N SER A 76 6.77 2.29 -15.07
CA SER A 76 7.52 3.56 -15.14
C SER A 76 9.04 3.35 -15.21
N LEU A 77 9.51 2.16 -14.82
CA LEU A 77 10.92 1.77 -14.86
C LEU A 77 11.23 0.87 -16.07
N GLY A 78 10.28 0.70 -16.98
CA GLY A 78 10.37 -0.26 -18.08
C GLY A 78 11.62 -0.12 -18.95
N ALA A 79 12.14 1.10 -19.14
CA ALA A 79 13.36 1.38 -19.88
C ALA A 79 14.65 0.87 -19.17
N GLU A 80 14.59 0.64 -17.86
CA GLU A 80 15.72 0.17 -17.05
C GLU A 80 15.70 -1.36 -16.83
N VAL A 81 14.58 -2.03 -17.18
CA VAL A 81 14.40 -3.46 -16.97
C VAL A 81 15.00 -4.25 -18.13
N ARG A 82 15.92 -5.16 -17.86
CA ARG A 82 16.45 -6.10 -18.86
C ARG A 82 15.32 -7.01 -19.34
N ASN A 83 15.22 -7.20 -20.67
CA ASN A 83 14.18 -8.04 -21.29
C ASN A 83 12.76 -7.69 -20.79
N ALA A 84 12.40 -6.39 -20.82
CA ALA A 84 11.17 -5.84 -20.27
C ALA A 84 9.91 -6.61 -20.72
N LYS A 85 9.85 -7.03 -21.99
CA LYS A 85 8.71 -7.80 -22.55
C LYS A 85 8.40 -9.09 -21.79
N ARG A 86 9.41 -9.74 -21.20
CA ARG A 86 9.26 -10.98 -20.42
C ARG A 86 9.23 -10.71 -18.92
N ASN A 87 10.15 -9.87 -18.45
CA ASN A 87 10.38 -9.72 -17.03
C ASN A 87 9.32 -8.85 -16.35
N ILE A 88 8.73 -7.86 -17.03
CA ILE A 88 7.67 -7.04 -16.44
C ILE A 88 6.40 -7.87 -16.18
N PRO A 89 5.82 -8.57 -17.17
CA PRO A 89 4.64 -9.41 -16.91
C PRO A 89 4.90 -10.50 -15.87
N LEU A 90 6.06 -11.14 -15.91
CA LEU A 90 6.44 -12.17 -14.94
C LEU A 90 6.54 -11.61 -13.52
N ALA A 91 7.21 -10.46 -13.35
CA ALA A 91 7.33 -9.79 -12.07
C ALA A 91 5.97 -9.36 -11.52
N LEU A 92 5.09 -8.79 -12.36
CA LEU A 92 3.73 -8.42 -11.97
C LEU A 92 2.93 -9.63 -11.50
N THR A 93 2.94 -10.73 -12.25
CA THR A 93 2.19 -11.94 -11.89
C THR A 93 2.68 -12.54 -10.58
N ILE A 94 4.01 -12.71 -10.44
CA ILE A 94 4.58 -13.32 -9.24
C ILE A 94 4.37 -12.41 -8.03
N SER A 95 4.62 -11.10 -8.15
CA SER A 95 4.46 -10.18 -7.03
C SER A 95 3.02 -10.07 -6.57
N THR A 96 2.07 -9.94 -7.49
CA THR A 96 0.63 -9.87 -7.15
C THR A 96 0.15 -11.15 -6.48
N ALA A 97 0.52 -12.33 -7.01
CA ALA A 97 0.17 -13.61 -6.39
C ALA A 97 0.78 -13.75 -4.99
N SER A 98 2.06 -13.36 -4.82
CA SER A 98 2.73 -13.39 -3.52
C SER A 98 2.07 -12.46 -2.51
N VAL A 99 1.74 -11.23 -2.91
CA VAL A 99 1.05 -10.26 -2.04
C VAL A 99 -0.32 -10.79 -1.64
N MET A 100 -1.07 -11.37 -2.58
CA MET A 100 -2.39 -11.97 -2.29
C MET A 100 -2.28 -13.09 -1.24
N LEU A 101 -1.30 -13.99 -1.37
CA LEU A 101 -1.07 -15.05 -0.40
C LEU A 101 -0.71 -14.51 0.98
N VAL A 102 0.18 -13.50 1.04
CA VAL A 102 0.57 -12.85 2.29
C VAL A 102 -0.63 -12.16 2.94
N TYR A 103 -1.45 -11.44 2.17
CA TYR A 103 -2.64 -10.76 2.70
C TYR A 103 -3.70 -11.76 3.20
N CYS A 104 -3.92 -12.86 2.51
CA CYS A 104 -4.78 -13.91 3.01
C CYS A 104 -4.25 -14.49 4.33
N ALA A 105 -2.96 -14.82 4.38
CA ALA A 105 -2.34 -15.41 5.57
C ALA A 105 -2.41 -14.47 6.80
N ILE A 106 -2.11 -13.17 6.62
CA ILE A 106 -2.15 -12.21 7.73
C ILE A 106 -3.59 -11.97 8.21
N ASN A 107 -4.58 -11.91 7.31
CA ASN A 107 -5.98 -11.76 7.69
C ASN A 107 -6.48 -13.00 8.44
N ILE A 108 -6.10 -14.21 8.02
CA ILE A 108 -6.38 -15.44 8.76
C ILE A 108 -5.80 -15.36 10.19
N ALA A 109 -4.56 -14.92 10.32
CA ALA A 109 -3.94 -14.76 11.64
C ALA A 109 -4.67 -13.72 12.51
N TYR A 110 -5.10 -12.59 11.94
CA TYR A 110 -5.84 -11.57 12.67
C TYR A 110 -7.21 -12.09 13.14
N ILE A 111 -7.97 -12.74 12.26
CA ILE A 111 -9.28 -13.30 12.63
C ILE A 111 -9.12 -14.40 13.67
N TYR A 112 -8.07 -15.23 13.57
CA TYR A 112 -7.78 -16.26 14.55
C TYR A 112 -7.57 -15.68 15.96
N VAL A 113 -6.85 -14.55 16.06
CA VAL A 113 -6.50 -13.88 17.33
C VAL A 113 -7.63 -12.99 17.85
N LEU A 114 -8.31 -12.24 16.96
CA LEU A 114 -9.33 -11.25 17.32
C LEU A 114 -10.65 -11.55 16.60
N PRO A 115 -11.78 -11.62 17.33
CA PRO A 115 -13.10 -11.71 16.73
C PRO A 115 -13.38 -10.50 15.80
N VAL A 116 -14.13 -10.75 14.72
CA VAL A 116 -14.48 -9.73 13.72
C VAL A 116 -15.20 -8.53 14.36
N ASP A 117 -16.08 -8.76 15.33
CA ASP A 117 -16.80 -7.69 16.05
C ASP A 117 -15.83 -6.75 16.80
N LYS A 118 -14.79 -7.30 17.43
CA LYS A 118 -13.76 -6.48 18.06
C LYS A 118 -12.97 -5.64 17.03
N MET A 119 -12.62 -6.24 15.88
CA MET A 119 -11.97 -5.50 14.81
C MET A 119 -12.85 -4.37 14.28
N ALA A 120 -14.15 -4.59 14.09
CA ALA A 120 -15.11 -3.59 13.68
C ALA A 120 -15.24 -2.46 14.71
N ALA A 121 -15.22 -2.77 16.01
CA ALA A 121 -15.24 -1.77 17.06
C ALA A 121 -13.97 -0.89 17.07
N LEU A 122 -12.81 -1.46 16.73
CA LEU A 122 -11.54 -0.72 16.64
C LEU A 122 -11.55 0.32 15.51
N THR A 123 -12.21 0.03 14.37
CA THR A 123 -12.28 0.99 13.25
C THR A 123 -13.07 2.27 13.59
N GLN A 124 -13.91 2.23 14.62
CA GLN A 124 -14.65 3.39 15.11
C GLN A 124 -13.86 4.24 16.12
N GLN A 125 -12.75 3.71 16.62
CA GLN A 125 -11.88 4.42 17.55
C GLN A 125 -10.75 5.13 16.79
N GLN A 126 -10.63 6.43 16.96
CA GLN A 126 -9.52 7.19 16.39
C GLN A 126 -8.17 6.61 16.85
N ASN A 127 -7.26 6.41 15.89
CA ASN A 127 -5.89 5.90 16.12
C ASN A 127 -5.77 4.42 16.53
N SER A 128 -6.80 3.60 16.34
CA SER A 128 -6.71 2.15 16.60
C SER A 128 -6.30 1.39 15.33
N ILE A 129 -5.27 0.57 15.44
CA ILE A 129 -4.76 -0.26 14.35
C ILE A 129 -4.94 -1.73 14.74
N VAL A 130 -5.67 -2.50 13.93
CA VAL A 130 -5.96 -3.92 14.18
C VAL A 130 -4.69 -4.72 14.44
N ALA A 131 -3.62 -4.49 13.68
CA ALA A 131 -2.33 -5.17 13.86
C ALA A 131 -1.73 -4.92 15.26
N VAL A 132 -1.82 -3.69 15.76
CA VAL A 132 -1.32 -3.31 17.08
C VAL A 132 -2.11 -4.04 18.17
N GLU A 133 -3.43 -4.07 18.05
CA GLU A 133 -4.29 -4.70 19.05
C GLU A 133 -4.17 -6.25 19.04
N ALA A 134 -4.03 -6.84 17.85
CA ALA A 134 -3.75 -8.27 17.73
C ALA A 134 -2.43 -8.65 18.41
N MET A 135 -1.36 -7.88 18.21
CA MET A 135 -0.08 -8.17 18.87
C MET A 135 -0.07 -7.80 20.35
N ARG A 136 -0.87 -6.80 20.75
CA ARG A 136 -1.08 -6.49 22.16
C ARG A 136 -1.76 -7.61 22.91
N SER A 137 -2.72 -8.29 22.29
CA SER A 137 -3.41 -9.44 22.90
C SER A 137 -2.49 -10.66 23.08
N ILE A 138 -1.42 -10.79 22.25
CA ILE A 138 -0.46 -11.91 22.31
C ILE A 138 0.69 -11.61 23.28
N MET A 139 1.30 -10.42 23.17
CA MET A 139 2.56 -10.05 23.83
C MET A 139 2.44 -8.81 24.74
N GLY A 140 1.22 -8.35 25.01
CA GLY A 140 1.00 -7.15 25.81
C GLY A 140 1.60 -5.89 25.15
N ASN A 141 2.07 -4.94 25.96
CA ASN A 141 2.62 -3.68 25.47
C ASN A 141 3.90 -3.86 24.62
N GLY A 142 4.68 -4.93 24.84
CA GLY A 142 5.83 -5.27 24.02
C GLY A 142 5.44 -5.56 22.57
N GLY A 143 4.33 -6.29 22.37
CA GLY A 143 3.78 -6.56 21.04
C GLY A 143 3.31 -5.30 20.32
N ALA A 144 2.66 -4.38 21.02
CA ALA A 144 2.26 -3.10 20.44
C ALA A 144 3.47 -2.27 19.99
N THR A 145 4.50 -2.18 20.82
CA THR A 145 5.76 -1.49 20.45
C THR A 145 6.45 -2.14 19.27
N PHE A 146 6.52 -3.47 19.25
CA PHE A 146 7.10 -4.24 18.14
C PHE A 146 6.41 -3.92 16.80
N ILE A 147 5.08 -3.95 16.77
CA ILE A 147 4.32 -3.60 15.56
C ILE A 147 4.50 -2.14 15.17
N ALA A 148 4.52 -1.22 16.11
CA ALA A 148 4.76 0.19 15.82
C ALA A 148 6.10 0.40 15.11
N VAL A 149 7.16 -0.25 15.58
CA VAL A 149 8.48 -0.21 14.93
C VAL A 149 8.44 -0.83 13.53
N LEU A 150 7.77 -1.97 13.36
CA LEU A 150 7.60 -2.60 12.04
C LEU A 150 6.84 -1.70 11.07
N ILE A 151 5.78 -1.02 11.51
CA ILE A 151 5.03 -0.07 10.69
C ILE A 151 5.94 1.08 10.26
N LEU A 152 6.72 1.67 11.17
CA LEU A 152 7.66 2.74 10.85
C LEU A 152 8.69 2.32 9.80
N LEU A 153 9.32 1.16 9.99
CA LEU A 153 10.29 0.61 9.03
C LEU A 153 9.63 0.32 7.67
N SER A 154 8.43 -0.24 7.69
CA SER A 154 7.65 -0.55 6.49
C SER A 154 7.28 0.72 5.72
N THR A 155 6.79 1.74 6.41
CA THR A 155 6.39 3.02 5.81
C THR A 155 7.59 3.74 5.23
N PHE A 156 8.72 3.79 5.95
CA PHE A 156 9.96 4.36 5.43
C PHE A 156 10.42 3.66 4.14
N GLY A 157 10.44 2.32 4.14
CA GLY A 157 10.80 1.54 2.96
C GLY A 157 9.83 1.75 1.80
N ALA A 158 8.52 1.80 2.05
CA ALA A 158 7.52 2.07 1.03
C ALA A 158 7.68 3.46 0.40
N THR A 159 7.87 4.49 1.22
CA THR A 159 8.10 5.87 0.75
C THR A 159 9.33 5.94 -0.14
N ASN A 160 10.44 5.31 0.25
CA ASN A 160 11.66 5.27 -0.56
C ASN A 160 11.42 4.58 -1.92
N CYS A 161 10.66 3.48 -1.95
CA CYS A 161 10.32 2.78 -3.19
C CYS A 161 9.41 3.62 -4.11
N GLN A 162 8.52 4.43 -3.56
CA GLN A 162 7.61 5.29 -4.34
C GLN A 162 8.31 6.52 -4.92
N LEU A 163 9.27 7.09 -4.22
CA LEU A 163 9.99 8.28 -4.68
C LEU A 163 10.70 8.08 -6.04
N MET A 164 11.22 6.88 -6.28
CA MET A 164 11.99 6.58 -7.48
C MET A 164 11.14 6.60 -8.78
N PRO A 165 10.06 5.84 -8.91
CA PRO A 165 9.24 5.82 -10.13
C PRO A 165 8.53 7.16 -10.36
N HIS A 166 7.95 7.77 -9.33
CA HIS A 166 7.18 9.00 -9.49
C HIS A 166 8.06 10.19 -9.94
N SER A 167 9.27 10.32 -9.43
CA SER A 167 10.18 11.38 -9.89
C SER A 167 10.50 11.28 -11.39
N ARG A 168 10.52 10.07 -11.95
CA ARG A 168 10.74 9.85 -13.39
C ARG A 168 9.53 10.23 -14.22
N VAL A 169 8.33 10.09 -13.71
CA VAL A 169 7.10 10.53 -14.39
C VAL A 169 7.12 12.05 -14.55
N TYR A 170 7.38 12.81 -13.47
CA TYR A 170 7.50 14.27 -13.56
C TYR A 170 8.61 14.71 -14.49
N PHE A 171 9.74 14.01 -14.46
CA PHE A 171 10.87 14.27 -15.37
C PHE A 171 10.48 14.06 -16.84
N ALA A 172 9.80 12.95 -17.15
CA ALA A 172 9.34 12.65 -18.52
C ALA A 172 8.32 13.69 -19.00
N MET A 173 7.32 14.01 -18.19
CA MET A 173 6.32 15.03 -18.50
C MET A 173 6.97 16.41 -18.75
N ALA A 174 8.00 16.76 -17.97
CA ALA A 174 8.72 18.03 -18.15
C ALA A 174 9.53 18.06 -19.46
N ARG A 175 10.08 16.92 -19.89
CA ARG A 175 10.77 16.80 -21.18
C ARG A 175 9.80 16.91 -22.36
N ASP A 176 8.61 16.36 -22.21
CA ASP A 176 7.55 16.40 -23.22
C ASP A 176 6.81 17.77 -23.25
N GLY A 177 7.20 18.72 -22.38
CA GLY A 177 6.58 20.04 -22.30
C GLY A 177 5.22 20.07 -21.58
N LEU A 178 4.84 18.98 -20.95
CA LEU A 178 3.56 18.83 -20.22
C LEU A 178 3.67 19.22 -18.73
N PHE A 179 4.87 19.57 -18.25
CA PHE A 179 5.14 19.98 -16.88
C PHE A 179 6.21 21.06 -16.82
N PHE A 180 6.48 21.64 -15.64
CA PHE A 180 7.47 22.69 -15.46
C PHE A 180 8.84 22.25 -15.97
N ARG A 181 9.47 23.04 -16.82
CA ARG A 181 10.79 22.76 -17.41
C ARG A 181 11.87 22.49 -16.36
N SER A 182 11.78 23.15 -15.22
CA SER A 182 12.72 22.94 -14.11
C SER A 182 12.74 21.48 -13.60
N ALA A 183 11.65 20.75 -13.72
CA ALA A 183 11.57 19.33 -13.31
C ALA A 183 12.39 18.40 -14.21
N SER A 184 12.78 18.83 -15.41
CA SER A 184 13.66 18.05 -16.30
C SER A 184 15.15 18.14 -15.96
N ALA A 185 15.54 18.90 -14.94
CA ALA A 185 16.94 19.01 -14.53
C ALA A 185 17.41 17.77 -13.76
N CYS A 186 18.55 17.23 -14.20
CA CYS A 186 19.22 16.13 -13.53
C CYS A 186 20.42 16.64 -12.73
N HIS A 187 20.69 15.96 -11.60
CA HIS A 187 21.89 16.24 -10.82
C HIS A 187 23.15 15.87 -11.63
N PRO A 188 24.16 16.75 -11.73
CA PRO A 188 25.31 16.54 -12.60
C PRO A 188 26.12 15.29 -12.25
N THR A 189 26.27 14.98 -10.96
CA THR A 189 27.08 13.85 -10.49
C THR A 189 26.25 12.56 -10.39
N TYR A 190 25.05 12.63 -9.80
CA TYR A 190 24.24 11.43 -9.52
C TYR A 190 23.31 11.03 -10.66
N ARG A 191 23.16 11.88 -11.68
CA ARG A 191 22.28 11.67 -12.85
C ARG A 191 20.85 11.31 -12.46
N THR A 192 20.39 11.79 -11.31
CA THR A 192 19.02 11.63 -10.82
C THR A 192 18.21 12.89 -11.08
N PRO A 193 16.88 12.80 -11.27
CA PRO A 193 16.03 13.97 -11.50
C PRO A 193 15.80 14.73 -10.18
N SER A 194 16.83 15.49 -9.77
CA SER A 194 16.88 16.17 -8.46
C SER A 194 15.73 17.16 -8.26
N ASN A 195 15.42 17.96 -9.27
CA ASN A 195 14.36 18.95 -9.17
C ASN A 195 12.98 18.30 -9.08
N SER A 196 12.75 17.23 -9.82
CA SER A 196 11.52 16.42 -9.68
C SER A 196 11.34 15.85 -8.27
N LEU A 197 12.43 15.37 -7.66
CA LEU A 197 12.42 14.87 -6.29
C LEU A 197 12.09 15.98 -5.29
N ILE A 198 12.68 17.17 -5.44
CA ILE A 198 12.42 18.32 -4.56
C ILE A 198 10.95 18.78 -4.69
N ILE A 199 10.45 18.92 -5.92
CA ILE A 199 9.05 19.32 -6.17
C ILE A 199 8.09 18.32 -5.54
N GLN A 200 8.34 17.02 -5.74
CA GLN A 200 7.54 15.94 -5.16
C GLN A 200 7.56 15.97 -3.62
N ALA A 201 8.74 16.15 -3.01
CA ALA A 201 8.86 16.21 -1.57
C ALA A 201 8.14 17.43 -0.97
N ALA A 202 8.28 18.59 -1.59
CA ALA A 202 7.60 19.82 -1.17
C ALA A 202 6.07 19.67 -1.24
N TRP A 203 5.57 19.12 -2.36
CA TRP A 203 4.15 18.88 -2.54
C TRP A 203 3.59 17.85 -1.54
N ALA A 204 4.29 16.73 -1.35
CA ALA A 204 3.91 15.71 -0.37
C ALA A 204 3.87 16.28 1.06
N SER A 205 4.85 17.08 1.45
CA SER A 205 4.88 17.75 2.75
C SER A 205 3.68 18.68 2.95
N LEU A 206 3.31 19.42 1.91
CA LEU A 206 2.16 20.31 1.94
C LEU A 206 0.84 19.52 2.11
N LEU A 207 0.69 18.41 1.40
CA LEU A 207 -0.47 17.53 1.52
C LEU A 207 -0.59 16.92 2.94
N VAL A 208 0.51 16.45 3.51
CA VAL A 208 0.52 15.87 4.87
C VAL A 208 0.05 16.89 5.93
N ILE A 209 0.36 18.17 5.75
CA ILE A 209 -0.07 19.23 6.66
C ILE A 209 -1.55 19.61 6.43
N SER A 210 -2.06 19.44 5.20
CA SER A 210 -3.38 19.92 4.80
C SER A 210 -4.53 18.97 5.06
N GLY A 211 -4.29 17.67 5.30
CA GLY A 211 -5.35 16.67 5.41
C GLY A 211 -5.06 15.54 6.38
N THR A 212 -6.12 14.78 6.70
CA THR A 212 -6.00 13.54 7.47
C THR A 212 -5.59 12.38 6.56
N PHE A 213 -5.11 11.28 7.17
CA PHE A 213 -4.73 10.07 6.44
C PHE A 213 -5.87 9.55 5.56
N ASP A 214 -7.09 9.46 6.09
CA ASP A 214 -8.24 8.94 5.37
C ASP A 214 -8.62 9.82 4.18
N GLN A 215 -8.65 11.14 4.37
CA GLN A 215 -8.92 12.10 3.29
C GLN A 215 -7.90 12.00 2.16
N LEU A 216 -6.62 11.93 2.50
CA LEU A 216 -5.55 11.82 1.50
C LEU A 216 -5.61 10.48 0.76
N THR A 217 -5.94 9.40 1.45
CA THR A 217 -6.10 8.06 0.89
C THR A 217 -7.25 8.02 -0.11
N ASP A 218 -8.42 8.55 0.26
CA ASP A 218 -9.60 8.61 -0.62
C ASP A 218 -9.32 9.44 -1.87
N MET A 219 -8.65 10.60 -1.72
CA MET A 219 -8.26 11.44 -2.85
C MET A 219 -7.32 10.71 -3.81
N VAL A 220 -6.33 9.99 -3.29
CA VAL A 220 -5.36 9.25 -4.12
C VAL A 220 -6.06 8.11 -4.85
N ILE A 221 -6.91 7.32 -4.17
CA ILE A 221 -7.66 6.23 -4.80
C ILE A 221 -8.52 6.77 -5.94
N PHE A 222 -9.32 7.81 -5.67
CA PHE A 222 -10.20 8.41 -6.67
C PHE A 222 -9.42 8.89 -7.90
N ALA A 223 -8.34 9.66 -7.71
CA ALA A 223 -7.50 10.14 -8.80
C ALA A 223 -6.85 8.99 -9.58
N SER A 224 -6.29 7.98 -8.87
CA SER A 224 -5.61 6.85 -9.50
C SER A 224 -6.53 6.07 -10.42
N PHE A 225 -7.78 5.80 -10.02
CA PHE A 225 -8.73 5.06 -10.86
C PHE A 225 -9.14 5.81 -12.12
N ILE A 226 -9.26 7.14 -12.06
CA ILE A 226 -9.48 7.97 -13.25
C ILE A 226 -8.31 7.83 -14.23
N PHE A 227 -7.08 7.95 -13.73
CA PHE A 227 -5.89 7.84 -14.57
C PHE A 227 -5.65 6.42 -15.08
N TYR A 228 -5.97 5.38 -14.32
CA TYR A 228 -5.91 3.98 -14.79
C TYR A 228 -6.89 3.75 -15.93
N GLY A 229 -8.12 4.25 -15.80
CA GLY A 229 -9.10 4.21 -16.89
C GLY A 229 -8.64 4.96 -18.13
N ALA A 230 -8.12 6.18 -17.97
CA ALA A 230 -7.57 6.98 -19.06
C ALA A 230 -6.37 6.28 -19.73
N THR A 231 -5.49 5.65 -18.96
CA THR A 231 -4.34 4.89 -19.49
C THR A 231 -4.79 3.69 -20.29
N ALA A 232 -5.80 2.96 -19.81
CA ALA A 232 -6.39 1.83 -20.54
C ALA A 232 -7.01 2.27 -21.88
N LEU A 233 -7.72 3.40 -21.90
CA LEU A 233 -8.22 4.01 -23.14
C LEU A 233 -7.10 4.45 -24.08
N GLY A 234 -6.00 4.99 -23.53
CA GLY A 234 -4.82 5.39 -24.29
C GLY A 234 -4.21 4.26 -25.10
N VAL A 235 -4.28 3.00 -24.63
CA VAL A 235 -3.79 1.83 -25.38
C VAL A 235 -4.52 1.68 -26.72
N PHE A 236 -5.82 1.96 -26.78
CA PHE A 236 -6.58 1.88 -28.04
C PHE A 236 -6.19 2.98 -29.02
N VAL A 237 -5.83 4.16 -28.51
CA VAL A 237 -5.35 5.29 -29.33
C VAL A 237 -3.96 5.00 -29.91
N LEU A 238 -3.06 4.44 -29.10
CA LEU A 238 -1.68 4.16 -29.49
C LEU A 238 -1.54 2.93 -30.41
N ARG A 239 -2.56 2.06 -30.48
CA ARG A 239 -2.58 0.89 -31.37
C ARG A 239 -3.15 1.17 -32.75
N ARG A 240 -3.64 2.37 -33.02
CA ARG A 240 -4.02 2.86 -34.34
C ARG A 240 -2.81 3.44 -35.07
#